data_40df389e19f2e91980ce0118f1537ee7
#
_entry.id   40df389e19f2e91980ce0118f1537ee7
#
_cell.length_a   1.000
_cell.length_b   1.000
_cell.length_c   1.000
_cell.angle_alpha   90.00
_cell.angle_beta   90.00
_cell.angle_gamma   90.00
#
_symmetry.space_group_name_H-M   'P 1'
#
loop_
_entity.id
_entity.type
_entity.pdbx_description
1 polymer ?
#
loop_
_entity_poly.entity_id
_entity_poly.type
_entity_poly.pdbx_seq_one_letter_code
_entity_poly.pdbx_strand_id
1 'polypeptide(L)'
;FWIIVVFAYYILATLLPVDKIIGKIYPLFAIALLFMAVGILVMLYVNHPALPELWDGLQNTNPEASELPIFPIMFVSIACGAISGFHATQSPLMARCMTSERHGRPVFYGAMITEGIVALIWAAAATYFFHENGMEESNASVIVDAITKEWLGTIGGVLAILGVIAAPITSGDTAFRSARLIVADFLGLEQK
;
A
#
# COMPACT_ATOMS: atom_id res chain seq x y z
N PHE A 1 -18.12 -6.87 14.83
CA PHE A 1 -19.12 -6.47 13.85
C PHE A 1 -18.46 -6.10 12.51
N TRP A 2 -17.57 -5.13 12.47
CA TRP A 2 -16.92 -4.65 11.23
C TRP A 2 -16.16 -5.75 10.47
N ILE A 3 -15.50 -6.65 11.15
CA ILE A 3 -14.80 -7.80 10.54
C ILE A 3 -15.78 -8.64 9.71
N ILE A 4 -16.95 -8.95 10.26
CA ILE A 4 -17.97 -9.74 9.55
C ILE A 4 -18.47 -8.99 8.31
N VAL A 5 -18.71 -7.68 8.41
CA VAL A 5 -19.14 -6.84 7.28
C VAL A 5 -18.11 -6.83 6.17
N VAL A 6 -16.83 -6.67 6.52
CA VAL A 6 -15.72 -6.66 5.55
C VAL A 6 -15.56 -8.04 4.90
N PHE A 7 -15.62 -9.13 5.65
CA PHE A 7 -15.58 -10.48 5.08
C PHE A 7 -16.78 -10.78 4.18
N ALA A 8 -18.00 -10.41 4.58
CA ALA A 8 -19.19 -10.55 3.75
C ALA A 8 -19.06 -9.76 2.45
N TYR A 9 -18.52 -8.52 2.52
CA TYR A 9 -18.21 -7.72 1.35
C TYR A 9 -17.23 -8.44 0.42
N TYR A 10 -16.13 -9.00 0.92
CA TYR A 10 -15.14 -9.69 0.09
C TYR A 10 -15.71 -10.94 -0.58
N ILE A 11 -16.53 -11.72 0.14
CA ILE A 11 -17.22 -12.88 -0.44
C ILE A 11 -18.15 -12.43 -1.58
N LEU A 12 -18.96 -11.40 -1.35
CA LEU A 12 -19.86 -10.85 -2.36
C LEU A 12 -19.09 -10.29 -3.55
N ALA A 13 -18.02 -9.51 -3.33
CA ALA A 13 -17.19 -8.96 -4.38
C ALA A 13 -16.48 -10.02 -5.22
N THR A 14 -16.15 -11.17 -4.60
CA THR A 14 -15.54 -12.30 -5.31
C THR A 14 -16.55 -13.06 -6.19
N LEU A 15 -17.81 -13.11 -5.78
CA LEU A 15 -18.88 -13.84 -6.47
C LEU A 15 -19.60 -12.99 -7.53
N LEU A 16 -19.67 -11.67 -7.32
CA LEU A 16 -20.36 -10.75 -8.22
C LEU A 16 -19.38 -10.04 -9.17
N PRO A 17 -19.77 -9.65 -10.37
CA PRO A 17 -18.95 -8.85 -11.27
C PRO A 17 -18.91 -7.38 -10.82
N VAL A 18 -18.45 -7.15 -9.60
CA VAL A 18 -18.35 -5.83 -8.97
C VAL A 18 -17.31 -4.95 -9.68
N ASP A 19 -16.47 -5.54 -10.50
CA ASP A 19 -15.40 -4.89 -11.28
C ASP A 19 -15.87 -3.63 -12.04
N LYS A 20 -17.11 -3.65 -12.53
CA LYS A 20 -17.68 -2.51 -13.27
C LYS A 20 -17.94 -1.28 -12.39
N ILE A 21 -18.22 -1.49 -11.11
CA ILE A 21 -18.49 -0.42 -10.13
C ILE A 21 -17.17 0.04 -9.54
N ILE A 22 -16.41 -0.90 -9.02
CA ILE A 22 -15.11 -0.64 -8.36
C ILE A 22 -14.11 -0.07 -9.35
N GLY A 23 -14.05 -0.57 -10.59
CA GLY A 23 -13.15 -0.07 -11.62
C GLY A 23 -13.37 1.39 -11.99
N LYS A 24 -14.54 1.98 -11.73
CA LYS A 24 -14.78 3.42 -11.90
C LYS A 24 -14.28 4.24 -10.71
N ILE A 25 -14.22 3.65 -9.53
CA ILE A 25 -13.81 4.32 -8.28
C ILE A 25 -12.29 4.24 -8.08
N TYR A 26 -11.64 3.19 -8.57
CA TYR A 26 -10.18 3.02 -8.45
C TYR A 26 -9.34 4.18 -8.98
N PRO A 27 -9.64 4.79 -10.14
CA PRO A 27 -8.89 5.95 -10.60
C PRO A 27 -8.96 7.13 -9.64
N LEU A 28 -10.11 7.34 -8.97
CA LEU A 28 -10.27 8.39 -7.98
C LEU A 28 -9.37 8.15 -6.76
N PHE A 29 -9.32 6.91 -6.27
CA PHE A 29 -8.42 6.54 -5.17
C PHE A 29 -6.96 6.67 -5.56
N ALA A 30 -6.59 6.25 -6.77
CA ALA A 30 -5.22 6.40 -7.27
C ALA A 30 -4.79 7.87 -7.34
N ILE A 31 -5.66 8.76 -7.84
CA ILE A 31 -5.41 10.20 -7.89
C ILE A 31 -5.27 10.77 -6.48
N ALA A 32 -6.14 10.40 -5.55
CA ALA A 32 -6.07 10.85 -4.16
C ALA A 32 -4.75 10.42 -3.48
N LEU A 33 -4.33 9.17 -3.67
CA LEU A 33 -3.08 8.64 -3.13
C LEU A 33 -1.85 9.31 -3.75
N LEU A 34 -1.86 9.54 -5.07
CA LEU A 34 -0.79 10.27 -5.75
C LEU A 34 -0.70 11.73 -5.29
N PHE A 35 -1.85 12.41 -5.15
CA PHE A 35 -1.88 13.77 -4.64
C PHE A 35 -1.30 13.85 -3.22
N MET A 36 -1.66 12.89 -2.37
CA MET A 36 -1.13 12.78 -1.01
C MET A 36 0.40 12.54 -1.03
N ALA A 37 0.89 11.61 -1.84
CA ALA A 37 2.32 11.32 -1.97
C ALA A 37 3.10 12.53 -2.48
N VAL A 38 2.59 13.23 -3.49
CA VAL A 38 3.21 14.47 -4.02
C VAL A 38 3.18 15.57 -2.97
N GLY A 39 2.07 15.74 -2.24
CA GLY A 39 1.96 16.70 -1.16
C GLY A 39 3.00 16.47 -0.06
N ILE A 40 3.16 15.22 0.38
CA ILE A 40 4.18 14.84 1.36
C ILE A 40 5.60 15.09 0.82
N LEU A 41 5.86 14.75 -0.46
CA LEU A 41 7.15 15.03 -1.09
C LEU A 41 7.47 16.52 -1.10
N VAL A 42 6.49 17.38 -1.43
CA VAL A 42 6.65 18.84 -1.41
C VAL A 42 6.95 19.31 0.01
N MET A 43 6.25 18.78 1.02
CA MET A 43 6.48 19.15 2.42
C MET A 43 7.85 18.68 2.93
N LEU A 44 8.31 17.50 2.52
CA LEU A 44 9.68 17.04 2.77
C LEU A 44 10.71 18.00 2.18
N TYR A 45 10.44 18.49 0.98
CA TYR A 45 11.35 19.43 0.33
C TYR A 45 11.32 20.84 0.95
N VAL A 46 10.16 21.30 1.40
CA VAL A 46 9.98 22.63 2.00
C VAL A 46 10.54 22.68 3.41
N ASN A 47 10.24 21.66 4.22
CA ASN A 47 10.65 21.62 5.62
C ASN A 47 12.10 21.19 5.82
N HIS A 48 12.72 20.55 4.82
CA HIS A 48 14.08 20.00 4.92
C HIS A 48 14.34 19.26 6.24
N PRO A 49 13.50 18.29 6.63
CA PRO A 49 13.66 17.63 7.92
C PRO A 49 15.02 16.96 8.01
N ALA A 50 15.64 17.04 9.18
CA ALA A 50 16.87 16.32 9.46
C ALA A 50 16.53 14.84 9.57
N LEU A 51 16.84 14.05 8.55
CA LEU A 51 16.73 12.61 8.62
C LEU A 51 17.99 12.03 9.26
N PRO A 52 17.86 11.07 10.19
CA PRO A 52 19.01 10.43 10.80
C PRO A 52 19.83 9.68 9.75
N GLU A 53 21.13 9.79 9.85
CA GLU A 53 22.03 9.01 9.00
C GLU A 53 21.94 7.53 9.34
N LEU A 54 21.93 6.69 8.32
CA LEU A 54 21.81 5.24 8.50
C LEU A 54 22.88 4.67 9.42
N TRP A 55 24.09 5.23 9.35
CA TRP A 55 25.26 4.74 10.09
C TRP A 55 25.25 5.13 11.57
N ASP A 56 24.53 6.17 11.93
CA ASP A 56 24.44 6.66 13.32
C ASP A 56 23.32 5.98 14.10
N GLY A 57 22.41 5.28 13.41
CA GLY A 57 21.20 4.72 14.01
C GLY A 57 20.92 3.25 13.66
N LEU A 58 21.95 2.40 13.51
CA LEU A 58 21.77 0.96 13.26
C LEU A 58 21.25 0.21 14.50
N GLN A 59 20.20 0.70 15.11
CA GLN A 59 19.55 0.08 16.25
C GLN A 59 18.03 0.10 16.08
N ASN A 60 17.36 -0.81 16.78
CA ASN A 60 15.91 -0.84 16.79
C ASN A 60 15.37 0.27 17.70
N THR A 61 14.84 1.32 17.10
CA THR A 61 14.21 2.45 17.81
C THR A 61 12.69 2.29 17.93
N ASN A 62 12.13 1.14 17.53
CA ASN A 62 10.71 0.88 17.70
C ASN A 62 10.35 0.85 19.19
N PRO A 63 9.26 1.50 19.65
CA PRO A 63 8.78 1.44 21.02
C PRO A 63 8.57 0.00 21.54
N GLU A 64 8.17 -0.90 20.64
CA GLU A 64 7.95 -2.32 20.92
C GLU A 64 9.15 -3.19 20.46
N ALA A 65 10.38 -2.66 20.56
CA ALA A 65 11.59 -3.33 20.07
C ALA A 65 11.82 -4.73 20.66
N SER A 66 11.31 -4.99 21.87
CA SER A 66 11.39 -6.30 22.53
C SER A 66 10.50 -7.35 21.88
N GLU A 67 9.35 -6.94 21.34
CA GLU A 67 8.38 -7.82 20.67
C GLU A 67 8.58 -7.83 19.16
N LEU A 68 9.10 -6.74 18.62
CA LEU A 68 9.32 -6.52 17.19
C LEU A 68 10.82 -6.39 16.89
N PRO A 69 11.60 -7.47 16.95
CA PRO A 69 13.03 -7.43 16.62
C PRO A 69 13.24 -7.09 15.15
N ILE A 70 14.35 -6.39 14.84
CA ILE A 70 14.71 -6.04 13.45
C ILE A 70 14.69 -7.29 12.56
N PHE A 71 15.28 -8.39 13.02
CA PHE A 71 15.17 -9.68 12.38
C PHE A 71 14.15 -10.56 13.14
N PRO A 72 13.09 -11.11 12.48
CA PRO A 72 12.86 -11.15 11.03
C PRO A 72 11.97 -10.03 10.47
N ILE A 73 11.43 -9.12 11.27
CA ILE A 73 10.31 -8.25 10.88
C ILE A 73 10.67 -7.29 9.75
N MET A 74 11.82 -6.62 9.83
CA MET A 74 12.29 -5.74 8.76
C MET A 74 12.49 -6.53 7.45
N PHE A 75 13.05 -7.74 7.54
CA PHE A 75 13.27 -8.59 6.36
C PHE A 75 11.97 -9.11 5.76
N VAL A 76 10.95 -9.38 6.57
CA VAL A 76 9.60 -9.71 6.09
C VAL A 76 8.99 -8.52 5.34
N SER A 77 9.15 -7.30 5.85
CA SER A 77 8.65 -6.08 5.18
C SER A 77 9.37 -5.83 3.86
N ILE A 78 10.70 -5.99 3.81
CA ILE A 78 11.49 -5.89 2.57
C ILE A 78 11.05 -6.96 1.57
N ALA A 79 10.90 -8.20 2.02
CA ALA A 79 10.47 -9.30 1.15
C ALA A 79 9.05 -9.09 0.61
N CYS A 80 8.15 -8.53 1.41
CA CYS A 80 6.80 -8.20 0.97
C CYS A 80 6.80 -7.23 -0.23
N GLY A 81 7.69 -6.24 -0.24
CA GLY A 81 7.86 -5.34 -1.39
C GLY A 81 8.57 -5.97 -2.58
N ALA A 82 9.62 -6.76 -2.34
CA ALA A 82 10.46 -7.31 -3.39
C ALA A 82 9.87 -8.54 -4.10
N ILE A 83 9.19 -9.42 -3.34
CA ILE A 83 8.66 -10.70 -3.82
C ILE A 83 7.19 -10.90 -3.41
N SER A 84 6.42 -9.84 -3.43
CA SER A 84 5.01 -9.85 -3.08
C SER A 84 4.23 -10.88 -3.91
N GLY A 85 3.37 -11.67 -3.25
CA GLY A 85 2.46 -12.57 -3.92
C GLY A 85 1.51 -11.90 -4.92
N PHE A 86 1.30 -10.58 -4.79
CA PHE A 86 0.57 -9.78 -5.76
C PHE A 86 1.25 -9.75 -7.12
N HIS A 87 2.56 -9.66 -7.19
CA HIS A 87 3.29 -9.70 -8.45
C HIS A 87 3.05 -11.01 -9.17
N ALA A 88 3.09 -12.13 -8.46
CA ALA A 88 2.86 -13.45 -9.04
C ALA A 88 1.42 -13.64 -9.55
N THR A 89 0.42 -13.11 -8.84
CA THR A 89 -1.00 -13.28 -9.16
C THR A 89 -1.53 -12.24 -10.15
N GLN A 90 -1.06 -10.99 -10.06
CA GLN A 90 -1.56 -9.90 -10.89
C GLN A 90 -0.84 -9.78 -12.23
N SER A 91 0.45 -10.09 -12.31
CA SER A 91 1.20 -10.00 -13.56
C SER A 91 0.59 -10.81 -14.71
N PRO A 92 0.17 -12.08 -14.52
CA PRO A 92 -0.51 -12.84 -15.56
C PRO A 92 -1.84 -12.24 -15.98
N LEU A 93 -2.62 -11.68 -15.05
CA LEU A 93 -3.89 -11.02 -15.35
C LEU A 93 -3.67 -9.74 -16.17
N MET A 94 -2.69 -8.93 -15.77
CA MET A 94 -2.33 -7.71 -16.51
C MET A 94 -1.79 -8.04 -17.89
N ALA A 95 -0.97 -9.09 -18.04
CA ALA A 95 -0.47 -9.54 -19.32
C ALA A 95 -1.60 -9.92 -20.29
N ARG A 96 -2.66 -10.55 -19.79
CA ARG A 96 -3.86 -10.88 -20.61
C ARG A 96 -4.67 -9.66 -21.03
N CYS A 97 -4.61 -8.58 -20.25
CA CYS A 97 -5.34 -7.34 -20.55
C CYS A 97 -4.57 -6.40 -21.48
N MET A 98 -3.28 -6.64 -21.71
CA MET A 98 -2.48 -5.79 -22.59
C MET A 98 -2.88 -5.93 -24.04
N THR A 99 -3.08 -4.80 -24.70
CA THR A 99 -3.41 -4.73 -26.14
C THR A 99 -2.16 -4.65 -27.03
N SER A 100 -1.00 -4.33 -26.47
CA SER A 100 0.27 -4.20 -27.18
C SER A 100 1.46 -4.49 -26.26
N GLU A 101 2.46 -5.20 -26.77
CA GLU A 101 3.72 -5.47 -26.06
C GLU A 101 4.48 -4.20 -25.65
N ARG A 102 4.28 -3.10 -26.37
CA ARG A 102 4.89 -1.80 -26.05
C ARG A 102 4.49 -1.29 -24.65
N HIS A 103 3.34 -1.70 -24.16
CA HIS A 103 2.86 -1.34 -22.84
C HIS A 103 3.49 -2.18 -21.70
N GLY A 104 4.16 -3.27 -22.04
CA GLY A 104 4.76 -4.15 -21.03
C GLY A 104 5.75 -3.44 -20.13
N ARG A 105 6.68 -2.68 -20.70
CA ARG A 105 7.69 -1.96 -19.92
C ARG A 105 7.09 -0.90 -18.97
N PRO A 106 6.22 0.04 -19.40
CA PRO A 106 5.62 0.98 -18.47
C PRO A 106 4.67 0.33 -17.47
N VAL A 107 3.94 -0.72 -17.84
CA VAL A 107 2.98 -1.39 -16.95
C VAL A 107 3.69 -2.18 -15.87
N PHE A 108 4.67 -3.03 -16.21
CA PHE A 108 5.31 -3.88 -15.22
C PHE A 108 6.48 -3.18 -14.52
N TYR A 109 7.41 -2.61 -15.27
CA TYR A 109 8.59 -1.99 -14.72
C TYR A 109 8.33 -0.57 -14.21
N GLY A 110 7.59 0.24 -14.97
CA GLY A 110 7.24 1.61 -14.58
C GLY A 110 6.39 1.65 -13.31
N ALA A 111 5.42 0.74 -13.17
CA ALA A 111 4.62 0.65 -11.96
C ALA A 111 5.48 0.36 -10.71
N MET A 112 6.43 -0.57 -10.81
CA MET A 112 7.33 -0.92 -9.71
C MET A 112 8.23 0.25 -9.29
N ILE A 113 8.74 1.02 -10.25
CA ILE A 113 9.53 2.23 -9.95
C ILE A 113 8.66 3.26 -9.23
N THR A 114 7.43 3.48 -9.70
CA THR A 114 6.50 4.43 -9.08
C THR A 114 6.16 4.01 -7.66
N GLU A 115 5.87 2.73 -7.44
CA GLU A 115 5.63 2.17 -6.12
C GLU A 115 6.83 2.39 -5.18
N GLY A 116 8.04 2.09 -5.65
CA GLY A 116 9.27 2.30 -4.89
C GLY A 116 9.50 3.77 -4.51
N ILE A 117 9.25 4.71 -5.42
CA ILE A 117 9.35 6.14 -5.14
C ILE A 117 8.34 6.57 -4.07
N VAL A 118 7.07 6.14 -4.21
CA VAL A 118 6.02 6.45 -3.22
C VAL A 118 6.37 5.84 -1.85
N ALA A 119 6.87 4.62 -1.82
CA ALA A 119 7.31 3.97 -0.59
C ALA A 119 8.47 4.74 0.09
N LEU A 120 9.44 5.24 -0.68
CA LEU A 120 10.55 6.07 -0.15
C LEU A 120 10.05 7.40 0.42
N ILE A 121 9.08 8.04 -0.21
CA ILE A 121 8.47 9.28 0.31
C ILE A 121 7.84 9.02 1.69
N TRP A 122 7.07 7.94 1.82
CA TRP A 122 6.44 7.55 3.07
C TRP A 122 7.47 7.14 4.14
N ALA A 123 8.52 6.40 3.74
CA ALA A 123 9.58 6.02 4.64
C ALA A 123 10.31 7.24 5.21
N ALA A 124 10.64 8.22 4.36
CA ALA A 124 11.28 9.46 4.80
C ALA A 124 10.38 10.27 5.75
N ALA A 125 9.09 10.42 5.42
CA ALA A 125 8.13 11.11 6.27
C ALA A 125 7.96 10.42 7.62
N ALA A 126 7.76 9.11 7.63
CA ALA A 126 7.63 8.33 8.85
C ALA A 126 8.90 8.41 9.73
N THR A 127 10.08 8.30 9.12
CA THR A 127 11.36 8.42 9.84
C THR A 127 11.47 9.77 10.54
N TYR A 128 11.12 10.85 9.86
CA TYR A 128 11.09 12.19 10.47
C TYR A 128 10.14 12.25 11.66
N PHE A 129 8.91 11.77 11.51
CA PHE A 129 7.92 11.82 12.58
C PHE A 129 8.30 10.98 13.79
N PHE A 130 8.92 9.82 13.59
CA PHE A 130 9.43 9.02 14.70
C PHE A 130 10.64 9.66 15.39
N HIS A 131 11.51 10.30 14.64
CA HIS A 131 12.77 10.84 15.17
C HIS A 131 12.59 12.21 15.84
N GLU A 132 11.87 13.13 15.18
CA GLU A 132 11.73 14.52 15.65
C GLU A 132 10.52 14.71 16.58
N ASN A 133 9.39 14.11 16.26
CA ASN A 133 8.15 14.28 17.02
C ASN A 133 7.99 13.23 18.13
N GLY A 134 8.93 12.29 18.27
CA GLY A 134 8.88 11.26 19.30
C GLY A 134 7.59 10.42 19.25
N MET A 135 7.08 10.17 18.06
CA MET A 135 5.85 9.40 17.88
C MET A 135 6.10 7.94 18.30
N GLU A 136 5.42 7.51 19.37
CA GLU A 136 5.52 6.14 19.90
C GLU A 136 4.42 5.21 19.38
N GLU A 137 3.79 5.56 18.27
CA GLU A 137 2.66 4.80 17.70
C GLU A 137 3.16 3.77 16.68
N SER A 138 2.75 2.53 16.80
CA SER A 138 3.09 1.44 15.87
C SER A 138 2.01 1.19 14.80
N ASN A 139 0.82 1.76 14.97
CA ASN A 139 -0.28 1.56 14.02
C ASN A 139 -0.12 2.43 12.77
N ALA A 140 0.13 1.78 11.63
CA ALA A 140 0.34 2.45 10.35
C ALA A 140 -0.78 3.43 9.96
N SER A 141 -2.04 3.14 10.31
CA SER A 141 -3.17 4.01 9.99
C SER A 141 -3.12 5.33 10.79
N VAL A 142 -2.71 5.26 12.05
CA VAL A 142 -2.55 6.44 12.91
C VAL A 142 -1.38 7.28 12.44
N ILE A 143 -0.27 6.65 12.05
CA ILE A 143 0.92 7.33 11.51
C ILE A 143 0.57 8.09 10.23
N VAL A 144 -0.15 7.45 9.30
CA VAL A 144 -0.58 8.09 8.04
C VAL A 144 -1.49 9.28 8.33
N ASP A 145 -2.44 9.15 9.25
CA ASP A 145 -3.36 10.23 9.64
C ASP A 145 -2.60 11.40 10.29
N ALA A 146 -1.67 11.12 11.19
CA ALA A 146 -0.86 12.14 11.84
C ALA A 146 0.00 12.93 10.84
N ILE A 147 0.77 12.23 9.99
CA ILE A 147 1.63 12.86 8.97
C ILE A 147 0.81 13.73 8.02
N THR A 148 -0.31 13.19 7.53
CA THR A 148 -1.11 13.91 6.53
C THR A 148 -1.86 15.08 7.14
N LYS A 149 -2.35 15.00 8.37
CA LYS A 149 -2.99 16.13 9.06
C LYS A 149 -2.00 17.24 9.36
N GLU A 150 -0.83 16.90 9.83
CA GLU A 150 0.18 17.90 10.19
C GLU A 150 0.72 18.64 8.95
N TRP A 151 1.03 17.92 7.88
CA TRP A 151 1.64 18.49 6.70
C TRP A 151 0.66 18.99 5.65
N LEU A 152 -0.47 18.35 5.49
CA LEU A 152 -1.48 18.70 4.47
C LEU A 152 -2.78 19.26 5.07
N GLY A 153 -2.83 19.39 6.39
CA GLY A 153 -4.00 19.94 7.10
C GLY A 153 -5.26 19.10 6.92
N THR A 154 -6.42 19.75 6.96
CA THR A 154 -7.73 19.08 6.89
C THR A 154 -7.91 18.26 5.60
N ILE A 155 -7.41 18.76 4.46
CA ILE A 155 -7.47 18.05 3.19
C ILE A 155 -6.68 16.75 3.28
N GLY A 156 -5.47 16.80 3.88
CA GLY A 156 -4.64 15.63 4.13
C GLY A 156 -5.34 14.58 4.97
N GLY A 157 -6.00 14.99 6.05
CA GLY A 157 -6.77 14.07 6.89
C GLY A 157 -7.90 13.34 6.14
N VAL A 158 -8.64 14.05 5.27
CA VAL A 158 -9.67 13.43 4.43
C VAL A 158 -9.05 12.43 3.45
N LEU A 159 -7.94 12.80 2.80
CA LEU A 159 -7.24 11.91 1.88
C LEU A 159 -6.64 10.69 2.59
N ALA A 160 -6.14 10.86 3.82
CA ALA A 160 -5.64 9.77 4.65
C ALA A 160 -6.73 8.74 4.95
N ILE A 161 -7.90 9.21 5.38
CA ILE A 161 -9.05 8.33 5.66
C ILE A 161 -9.44 7.56 4.39
N LEU A 162 -9.54 8.25 3.25
CA LEU A 162 -9.84 7.61 1.97
C LEU A 162 -8.78 6.58 1.60
N GLY A 163 -7.49 6.89 1.75
CA GLY A 163 -6.39 5.98 1.46
C GLY A 163 -6.37 4.75 2.38
N VAL A 164 -6.53 4.97 3.69
CA VAL A 164 -6.56 3.90 4.70
C VAL A 164 -7.74 2.96 4.51
N ILE A 165 -8.89 3.45 4.04
CA ILE A 165 -10.06 2.63 3.75
C ILE A 165 -9.91 1.94 2.38
N ALA A 166 -9.47 2.68 1.36
CA ALA A 166 -9.40 2.19 0.00
C ALA A 166 -8.34 1.08 -0.19
N ALA A 167 -7.18 1.23 0.43
CA ALA A 167 -6.07 0.29 0.26
C ALA A 167 -6.43 -1.15 0.69
N PRO A 168 -6.98 -1.41 1.88
CA PRO A 168 -7.44 -2.76 2.25
C PRO A 168 -8.54 -3.30 1.34
N ILE A 169 -9.48 -2.47 0.91
CA ILE A 169 -10.59 -2.88 0.04
C ILE A 169 -10.04 -3.36 -1.31
N THR A 170 -9.19 -2.56 -1.95
CA THR A 170 -8.62 -2.90 -3.25
C THR A 170 -7.69 -4.11 -3.19
N SER A 171 -6.86 -4.17 -2.15
CA SER A 171 -5.92 -5.27 -1.94
C SER A 171 -6.64 -6.58 -1.60
N GLY A 172 -7.64 -6.51 -0.72
CA GLY A 172 -8.43 -7.67 -0.33
C GLY A 172 -9.23 -8.26 -1.51
N ASP A 173 -9.91 -7.43 -2.29
CA ASP A 173 -10.64 -7.87 -3.49
C ASP A 173 -9.73 -8.61 -4.47
N THR A 174 -8.55 -8.06 -4.72
CA THR A 174 -7.56 -8.66 -5.60
C THR A 174 -7.01 -9.97 -5.06
N ALA A 175 -6.73 -10.05 -3.75
CA ALA A 175 -6.23 -11.26 -3.10
C ALA A 175 -7.26 -12.40 -3.13
N PHE A 176 -8.52 -12.11 -2.81
CA PHE A 176 -9.59 -13.12 -2.86
C PHE A 176 -9.88 -13.61 -4.27
N ARG A 177 -9.82 -12.72 -5.26
CA ARG A 177 -9.95 -13.12 -6.67
C ARG A 177 -8.82 -14.06 -7.08
N SER A 178 -7.59 -13.75 -6.74
CA SER A 178 -6.44 -14.62 -7.01
C SER A 178 -6.58 -15.97 -6.31
N ALA A 179 -6.98 -15.98 -5.04
CA ALA A 179 -7.25 -17.21 -4.30
C ALA A 179 -8.31 -18.06 -4.97
N ARG A 180 -9.43 -17.46 -5.41
CA ARG A 180 -10.49 -18.16 -6.15
C ARG A 180 -9.95 -18.81 -7.43
N LEU A 181 -9.15 -18.07 -8.22
CA LEU A 181 -8.59 -18.59 -9.46
C LEU A 181 -7.64 -19.77 -9.20
N ILE A 182 -6.79 -19.67 -8.18
CA ILE A 182 -5.86 -20.74 -7.80
C ILE A 182 -6.62 -21.98 -7.33
N VAL A 183 -7.63 -21.83 -6.47
CA VAL A 183 -8.45 -22.95 -5.99
C VAL A 183 -9.21 -23.60 -7.13
N ALA A 184 -9.81 -22.81 -8.03
CA ALA A 184 -10.53 -23.35 -9.18
C ALA A 184 -9.61 -24.12 -10.13
N ASP A 185 -8.40 -23.64 -10.38
CA ASP A 185 -7.39 -24.33 -11.18
C ASP A 185 -6.94 -25.64 -10.52
N PHE A 186 -6.66 -25.60 -9.22
CA PHE A 186 -6.28 -26.79 -8.46
C PHE A 186 -7.36 -27.87 -8.43
N LEU A 187 -8.64 -27.48 -8.36
CA LEU A 187 -9.79 -28.39 -8.36
C LEU A 187 -10.27 -28.77 -9.77
N GLY A 188 -9.67 -28.24 -10.83
CA GLY A 188 -10.08 -28.47 -12.20
C GLY A 188 -11.49 -27.94 -12.53
N LEU A 189 -11.94 -26.89 -11.84
CA LEU A 189 -13.24 -26.28 -12.05
C LEU A 189 -13.21 -25.32 -13.25
N GLU A 190 -14.21 -25.41 -14.13
CA GLU A 190 -14.35 -24.44 -15.22
C GLU A 190 -14.61 -23.03 -14.68
N GLN A 191 -13.75 -22.12 -15.06
CA GLN A 191 -13.87 -20.70 -14.70
C GLN A 191 -14.69 -20.00 -15.80
N LYS A 192 -15.90 -19.60 -15.48
CA LYS A 192 -16.76 -18.77 -16.36
C LYS A 192 -16.63 -17.30 -16.01
#